data_6f5bcd2ec8a902f3a39bcb395a290c54
#
_entry.id   6f5bcd2ec8a902f3a39bcb395a290c54
#
_cell.length_a   1.000
_cell.length_b   1.000
_cell.length_c   1.000
_cell.angle_alpha   90.00
_cell.angle_beta   90.00
_cell.angle_gamma   90.00
#
_symmetry.space_group_name_H-M   'P 1'
#
loop_
_entity.id
_entity.type
_entity.pdbx_description
1 polymer ?
#
loop_
_entity_poly.entity_id
_entity_poly.type
_entity_poly.pdbx_seq_one_letter_code
_entity_poly.pdbx_strand_id
1 'polypeptide(L)'
;MTQTKKRDLLETFFKSHTRMQFKKGETIVRPEDDPSGVFLIEWGFVKACVLTKYGEENLLLVRSSGSVFPLIWAFIGEHGNSYYEAMEETSLWRVSRAEYLEFLEENPEVMPIILDMVMESYRLHSERVMTLSYRTARERIVSFL
;
A
#
# COMPACT_ATOMS: atom_id res chain seq x y z
N MET A 1 23.68 -10.95 -3.86
CA MET A 1 23.36 -9.49 -3.87
C MET A 1 22.87 -9.08 -2.48
N THR A 2 23.36 -7.99 -1.95
CA THR A 2 22.97 -7.50 -0.63
C THR A 2 21.56 -6.90 -0.65
N GLN A 3 20.94 -6.81 0.53
CA GLN A 3 19.62 -6.20 0.71
C GLN A 3 19.62 -4.75 0.19
N THR A 4 20.66 -3.99 0.49
CA THR A 4 20.81 -2.61 0.04
C THR A 4 20.84 -2.50 -1.49
N LYS A 5 21.58 -3.39 -2.16
CA LYS A 5 21.66 -3.39 -3.64
C LYS A 5 20.32 -3.77 -4.27
N LYS A 6 19.57 -4.68 -3.66
CA LYS A 6 18.22 -5.06 -4.13
C LYS A 6 17.27 -3.87 -4.05
N ARG A 7 17.31 -3.12 -2.95
CA ARG A 7 16.49 -1.90 -2.79
C ARG A 7 16.89 -0.83 -3.77
N ASP A 8 18.19 -0.64 -3.98
CA ASP A 8 18.71 0.34 -4.95
C ASP A 8 18.25 0.01 -6.37
N LEU A 9 18.21 -1.27 -6.72
CA LEU A 9 17.74 -1.72 -8.02
C LEU A 9 16.26 -1.39 -8.21
N LEU A 10 15.44 -1.65 -7.19
CA LEU A 10 14.01 -1.32 -7.19
C LEU A 10 13.79 0.19 -7.31
N GLU A 11 14.48 0.97 -6.51
CA GLU A 11 14.37 2.44 -6.52
C GLU A 11 14.82 3.02 -7.86
N THR A 12 15.90 2.53 -8.41
CA THR A 12 16.43 3.00 -9.72
C THR A 12 15.41 2.72 -10.82
N PHE A 13 14.74 1.57 -10.77
CA PHE A 13 13.68 1.26 -11.72
C PHE A 13 12.56 2.28 -11.65
N PHE A 14 12.03 2.56 -10.46
CA PHE A 14 10.96 3.54 -10.29
C PHE A 14 11.38 4.95 -10.71
N LYS A 15 12.60 5.36 -10.37
CA LYS A 15 13.11 6.71 -10.67
C LYS A 15 13.34 6.97 -12.15
N SER A 16 13.36 5.94 -12.98
CA SER A 16 13.44 6.09 -14.44
C SER A 16 12.07 6.35 -15.09
N HIS A 17 11.01 6.42 -14.29
CA HIS A 17 9.62 6.60 -14.74
C HIS A 17 9.06 7.96 -14.28
N THR A 18 7.76 8.06 -14.15
CA THR A 18 7.06 9.32 -13.91
C THR A 18 7.05 9.69 -12.42
N ARG A 19 7.50 10.91 -12.12
CA ARG A 19 7.39 11.48 -10.78
C ARG A 19 6.08 12.23 -10.65
N MET A 20 5.40 12.04 -9.53
CA MET A 20 4.12 12.70 -9.23
C MET A 20 4.17 13.30 -7.84
N GLN A 21 3.52 14.44 -7.65
CA GLN A 21 3.43 15.11 -6.36
C GLN A 21 1.98 15.31 -5.97
N PHE A 22 1.69 15.11 -4.69
CA PHE A 22 0.35 15.25 -4.13
C PHE A 22 0.41 16.15 -2.92
N LYS A 23 -0.61 16.98 -2.76
CA LYS A 23 -0.78 17.83 -1.59
C LYS A 23 -1.54 17.07 -0.52
N LYS A 24 -1.43 17.53 0.73
CA LYS A 24 -2.19 16.97 1.85
C LYS A 24 -3.68 16.87 1.48
N GLY A 25 -4.24 15.69 1.70
CA GLY A 25 -5.65 15.41 1.46
C GLY A 25 -6.01 15.00 0.03
N GLU A 26 -5.07 15.07 -0.91
CA GLU A 26 -5.35 14.61 -2.27
C GLU A 26 -5.40 13.09 -2.35
N THR A 27 -6.37 12.58 -3.10
CA THR A 27 -6.54 11.15 -3.33
C THR A 27 -5.60 10.68 -4.44
N ILE A 28 -4.82 9.64 -4.13
CA ILE A 28 -3.88 9.04 -5.08
C ILE A 28 -4.56 7.92 -5.86
N VAL A 29 -5.30 7.07 -5.16
CA VAL A 29 -6.10 5.99 -5.74
C VAL A 29 -7.48 6.05 -5.12
N ARG A 30 -8.51 6.16 -5.98
CA ARG A 30 -9.90 6.23 -5.53
C ARG A 30 -10.48 4.86 -5.23
N PRO A 31 -11.48 4.76 -4.32
CA PRO A 31 -12.19 3.51 -4.12
C PRO A 31 -12.83 3.04 -5.43
N GLU A 32 -12.78 1.73 -5.69
CA GLU A 32 -13.40 1.07 -6.84
C GLU A 32 -12.81 1.42 -8.21
N ASP A 33 -12.00 2.46 -8.32
CA ASP A 33 -11.30 2.77 -9.57
C ASP A 33 -10.01 1.98 -9.64
N ASP A 34 -9.67 1.49 -10.83
CA ASP A 34 -8.37 0.87 -11.04
C ASP A 34 -7.26 1.89 -10.82
N PRO A 35 -6.23 1.55 -10.06
CA PRO A 35 -5.07 2.42 -9.91
C PRO A 35 -4.42 2.74 -11.26
N SER A 36 -3.90 3.95 -11.41
CA SER A 36 -3.21 4.35 -12.64
C SER A 36 -1.83 3.70 -12.81
N GLY A 37 -1.37 3.01 -11.80
CA GLY A 37 -0.09 2.31 -11.82
C GLY A 37 0.32 1.86 -10.44
N VAL A 38 1.58 1.47 -10.33
CA VAL A 38 2.21 1.08 -9.07
C VAL A 38 3.13 2.23 -8.64
N PHE A 39 3.12 2.55 -7.36
CA PHE A 39 3.80 3.73 -6.82
C PHE A 39 4.88 3.33 -5.83
N LEU A 40 5.98 4.09 -5.85
CA LEU A 40 7.02 4.07 -4.82
C LEU A 40 7.05 5.43 -4.15
N ILE A 41 6.95 5.47 -2.82
CA ILE A 41 7.01 6.73 -2.08
C ILE A 41 8.46 7.21 -2.00
N GLU A 42 8.71 8.40 -2.51
CA GLU A 42 10.02 9.07 -2.39
C GLU A 42 10.12 9.72 -1.01
N TRP A 43 9.14 10.57 -0.68
CA TRP A 43 9.02 11.19 0.64
C TRP A 43 7.55 11.55 0.88
N GLY A 44 7.21 11.74 2.15
CA GLY A 44 5.86 12.00 2.59
C GLY A 44 5.19 10.78 3.22
N PHE A 45 3.89 10.87 3.44
CA PHE A 45 3.10 9.80 4.07
C PHE A 45 1.79 9.62 3.34
N VAL A 46 1.44 8.36 3.12
CA VAL A 46 0.22 7.94 2.44
C VAL A 46 -0.59 7.05 3.38
N LYS A 47 -1.86 7.34 3.55
CA LYS A 47 -2.75 6.44 4.28
C LYS A 47 -3.51 5.55 3.31
N ALA A 48 -3.57 4.27 3.65
CA ALA A 48 -4.40 3.29 2.97
C ALA A 48 -5.67 3.10 3.80
N CYS A 49 -6.82 3.30 3.19
CA CYS A 49 -8.12 3.26 3.86
C CYS A 49 -9.10 2.39 3.09
N VAL A 50 -10.16 1.97 3.78
CA VAL A 50 -11.30 1.28 3.16
C VAL A 50 -12.56 2.08 3.49
N LEU A 51 -13.42 2.27 2.47
CA LEU A 51 -14.76 2.80 2.69
C LEU A 51 -15.70 1.66 2.99
N THR A 52 -16.45 1.78 4.10
CA THR A 52 -17.50 0.82 4.41
C THR A 52 -18.74 1.13 3.56
N LYS A 53 -19.69 0.20 3.52
CA LYS A 53 -20.97 0.40 2.82
C LYS A 53 -21.79 1.57 3.39
N TYR A 54 -21.45 2.07 4.58
CA TYR A 54 -22.11 3.21 5.22
C TYR A 54 -21.36 4.52 4.98
N GLY A 55 -20.32 4.50 4.14
CA GLY A 55 -19.51 5.68 3.86
C GLY A 55 -18.49 6.02 4.93
N GLU A 56 -18.31 5.15 5.92
CA GLU A 56 -17.32 5.36 6.97
C GLU A 56 -15.91 5.02 6.47
N GLU A 57 -14.94 5.85 6.85
CA GLU A 57 -13.53 5.64 6.55
C GLU A 57 -12.87 4.82 7.64
N ASN A 58 -12.24 3.71 7.25
CA ASN A 58 -11.42 2.91 8.15
C ASN A 58 -9.97 2.92 7.68
N LEU A 59 -9.10 3.48 8.52
CA LEU A 59 -7.66 3.48 8.28
C LEU A 59 -7.10 2.08 8.43
N LEU A 60 -6.41 1.59 7.41
CA LEU A 60 -5.73 0.29 7.43
C LEU A 60 -4.26 0.44 7.79
N LEU A 61 -3.54 1.26 7.06
CA LEU A 61 -2.08 1.41 7.18
C LEU A 61 -1.67 2.83 6.85
N VAL A 62 -0.53 3.24 7.42
CA VAL A 62 0.22 4.42 6.98
C VAL A 62 1.52 3.94 6.35
N ARG A 63 1.82 4.46 5.17
CA ARG A 63 3.03 4.10 4.43
C ARG A 63 3.92 5.32 4.27
N SER A 64 5.23 5.08 4.24
CA SER A 64 6.24 6.14 4.16
C SER A 64 7.27 5.85 3.08
N SER A 65 8.32 6.66 3.04
CA SER A 65 9.43 6.54 2.08
C SER A 65 9.90 5.10 1.90
N GLY A 66 10.05 4.67 0.67
CA GLY A 66 10.50 3.32 0.30
C GLY A 66 9.38 2.30 0.15
N SER A 67 8.14 2.64 0.51
CA SER A 67 7.01 1.73 0.36
C SER A 67 6.47 1.73 -1.07
N VAL A 68 6.08 0.54 -1.54
CA VAL A 68 5.43 0.32 -2.84
C VAL A 68 3.94 0.03 -2.58
N PHE A 69 3.06 0.61 -3.38
CA PHE A 69 1.62 0.36 -3.28
C PHE A 69 0.92 0.60 -4.63
N PRO A 70 -0.27 0.07 -4.91
CA PRO A 70 -1.00 -0.96 -4.17
C PRO A 70 -0.39 -2.35 -4.42
N LEU A 71 0.04 -3.02 -3.35
CA LEU A 71 0.77 -4.30 -3.48
C LEU A 71 -0.09 -5.43 -4.04
N ILE A 72 -1.31 -5.59 -3.52
CA ILE A 72 -2.20 -6.68 -3.94
C ILE A 72 -2.66 -6.49 -5.37
N TRP A 73 -3.15 -5.29 -5.71
CA TRP A 73 -3.57 -4.98 -7.07
C TRP A 73 -2.45 -5.21 -8.09
N ALA A 74 -1.21 -4.88 -7.72
CA ALA A 74 -0.07 -5.04 -8.62
C ALA A 74 0.09 -6.47 -9.11
N PHE A 75 -0.27 -7.47 -8.29
CA PHE A 75 -0.16 -8.90 -8.66
C PHE A 75 -1.46 -9.50 -9.16
N ILE A 76 -2.58 -9.18 -8.52
CA ILE A 76 -3.88 -9.79 -8.82
C ILE A 76 -4.63 -9.04 -9.92
N GLY A 77 -4.46 -7.72 -9.98
CA GLY A 77 -5.15 -6.88 -10.96
C GLY A 77 -6.56 -6.50 -10.56
N GLU A 78 -6.97 -6.79 -9.33
CA GLU A 78 -8.27 -6.42 -8.79
C GLU A 78 -8.10 -5.41 -7.67
N HIS A 79 -8.91 -4.34 -7.70
CA HIS A 79 -8.92 -3.29 -6.71
C HIS A 79 -10.33 -3.20 -6.11
N GLY A 80 -10.40 -3.30 -4.79
CA GLY A 80 -11.69 -3.24 -4.09
C GLY A 80 -12.01 -1.83 -3.61
N ASN A 81 -12.54 -1.73 -2.39
CA ASN A 81 -12.97 -0.48 -1.77
C ASN A 81 -11.84 0.29 -1.08
N SER A 82 -10.60 -0.18 -1.20
CA SER A 82 -9.47 0.53 -0.60
C SER A 82 -9.10 1.75 -1.46
N TYR A 83 -8.64 2.78 -0.78
CA TYR A 83 -8.16 3.98 -1.44
C TYR A 83 -6.92 4.51 -0.72
N TYR A 84 -6.16 5.35 -1.41
CA TYR A 84 -4.91 5.89 -0.91
C TYR A 84 -4.96 7.41 -0.99
N GLU A 85 -4.58 8.06 0.10
CA GLU A 85 -4.65 9.52 0.22
C GLU A 85 -3.38 10.06 0.86
N ALA A 86 -2.88 11.18 0.34
CA ALA A 86 -1.70 11.83 0.90
C ALA A 86 -2.05 12.46 2.25
N MET A 87 -1.30 12.12 3.30
CA MET A 87 -1.48 12.69 4.65
C MET A 87 -0.81 14.05 4.79
N GLU A 88 0.18 14.31 3.95
CA GLU A 88 0.89 15.58 3.85
C GLU A 88 1.43 15.69 2.43
N GLU A 89 2.18 16.73 2.12
CA GLU A 89 2.80 16.83 0.80
C GLU A 89 3.67 15.61 0.57
N THR A 90 3.47 14.93 -0.56
CA THR A 90 4.06 13.62 -0.85
C THR A 90 4.56 13.57 -2.29
N SER A 91 5.74 13.00 -2.48
CA SER A 91 6.29 12.74 -3.80
C SER A 91 6.35 11.23 -4.05
N LEU A 92 5.86 10.81 -5.21
CA LEU A 92 5.79 9.42 -5.62
C LEU A 92 6.43 9.23 -6.99
N TRP A 93 6.93 8.02 -7.24
CA TRP A 93 7.30 7.56 -8.58
C TRP A 93 6.24 6.56 -9.03
N ARG A 94 5.77 6.68 -10.27
CA ARG A 94 4.72 5.82 -10.83
C ARG A 94 5.26 5.03 -12.02
N VAL A 95 4.94 3.74 -12.04
CA VAL A 95 5.19 2.87 -13.19
C VAL A 95 3.89 2.15 -13.55
N SER A 96 3.74 1.72 -14.77
CA SER A 96 2.58 0.92 -15.15
C SER A 96 2.66 -0.46 -14.47
N ARG A 97 1.50 -1.07 -14.27
CA ARG A 97 1.44 -2.43 -13.72
C ARG A 97 2.23 -3.42 -14.58
N ALA A 98 2.07 -3.32 -15.89
CA ALA A 98 2.76 -4.22 -16.82
C ALA A 98 4.29 -4.09 -16.73
N GLU A 99 4.79 -2.86 -16.69
CA GLU A 99 6.23 -2.60 -16.56
C GLU A 99 6.77 -3.08 -15.21
N TYR A 100 5.99 -2.90 -14.14
CA TYR A 100 6.36 -3.37 -12.81
C TYR A 100 6.50 -4.90 -12.76
N LEU A 101 5.52 -5.61 -13.31
CA LEU A 101 5.55 -7.08 -13.35
C LEU A 101 6.70 -7.60 -14.22
N GLU A 102 6.94 -6.97 -15.35
CA GLU A 102 8.06 -7.30 -16.23
C GLU A 102 9.40 -7.10 -15.52
N PHE A 103 9.53 -5.98 -14.82
CA PHE A 103 10.74 -5.72 -14.04
C PHE A 103 11.00 -6.80 -12.99
N LEU A 104 9.96 -7.23 -12.28
CA LEU A 104 10.09 -8.29 -11.27
C LEU A 104 10.46 -9.64 -11.89
N GLU A 105 9.94 -9.96 -13.07
CA GLU A 105 10.32 -11.18 -13.79
C GLU A 105 11.78 -11.14 -14.21
N GLU A 106 12.26 -10.01 -14.68
CA GLU A 106 13.65 -9.83 -15.14
C GLU A 106 14.63 -9.72 -13.98
N ASN A 107 14.14 -9.33 -12.80
CA ASN A 107 14.98 -9.09 -11.62
C ASN A 107 14.40 -9.84 -10.41
N PRO A 108 14.39 -11.18 -10.44
CA PRO A 108 13.76 -11.97 -9.37
C PRO A 108 14.42 -11.77 -8.00
N GLU A 109 15.65 -11.27 -7.95
CA GLU A 109 16.35 -10.95 -6.71
C GLU A 109 15.67 -9.83 -5.90
N VAL A 110 14.79 -9.06 -6.53
CA VAL A 110 14.01 -7.99 -5.86
C VAL A 110 12.78 -8.56 -5.14
N MET A 111 12.29 -9.72 -5.54
CA MET A 111 11.07 -10.31 -4.98
C MET A 111 11.07 -10.42 -3.45
N PRO A 112 12.16 -10.82 -2.78
CA PRO A 112 12.16 -10.85 -1.31
C PRO A 112 11.85 -9.51 -0.67
N ILE A 113 12.28 -8.39 -1.26
CA ILE A 113 11.96 -7.04 -0.76
C ILE A 113 10.45 -6.79 -0.84
N ILE A 114 9.86 -7.12 -1.98
CA ILE A 114 8.41 -6.96 -2.19
C ILE A 114 7.63 -7.90 -1.28
N LEU A 115 8.09 -9.14 -1.12
CA LEU A 115 7.45 -10.11 -0.24
C LEU A 115 7.45 -9.61 1.21
N ASP A 116 8.56 -9.04 1.68
CA ASP A 116 8.65 -8.46 3.02
C ASP A 116 7.60 -7.35 3.22
N MET A 117 7.40 -6.51 2.21
CA MET A 117 6.37 -5.45 2.26
C MET A 117 4.96 -6.04 2.34
N VAL A 118 4.68 -7.07 1.55
CA VAL A 118 3.38 -7.77 1.55
C VAL A 118 3.13 -8.42 2.90
N MET A 119 4.11 -9.11 3.44
CA MET A 119 3.98 -9.81 4.73
C MET A 119 3.81 -8.82 5.87
N GLU A 120 4.53 -7.70 5.86
CA GLU A 120 4.38 -6.66 6.86
C GLU A 120 2.96 -6.05 6.82
N SER A 121 2.44 -5.80 5.64
CA SER A 121 1.07 -5.30 5.45
C SER A 121 0.05 -6.30 5.98
N TYR A 122 0.25 -7.59 5.69
CA TYR A 122 -0.62 -8.65 6.17
C TYR A 122 -0.58 -8.75 7.70
N ARG A 123 0.61 -8.68 8.30
CA ARG A 123 0.78 -8.75 9.75
C ARG A 123 0.03 -7.61 10.45
N LEU A 124 0.22 -6.39 10.00
CA LEU A 124 -0.43 -5.21 10.57
C LEU A 124 -1.95 -5.28 10.44
N HIS A 125 -2.43 -5.70 9.27
CA HIS A 125 -3.86 -5.85 9.01
C HIS A 125 -4.48 -6.95 9.89
N SER A 126 -3.80 -8.09 10.03
CA SER A 126 -4.25 -9.21 10.88
C SER A 126 -4.32 -8.80 12.34
N GLU A 127 -3.33 -8.10 12.86
CA GLU A 127 -3.33 -7.59 14.23
C GLU A 127 -4.52 -6.68 14.49
N ARG A 128 -4.81 -5.79 13.55
CA ARG A 128 -5.95 -4.86 13.65
C ARG A 128 -7.27 -5.59 13.67
N VAL A 129 -7.47 -6.56 12.78
CA VAL A 129 -8.68 -7.38 12.71
C VAL A 129 -8.87 -8.17 14.00
N MET A 130 -7.85 -8.81 14.51
CA MET A 130 -7.88 -9.56 15.76
C MET A 130 -8.23 -8.67 16.94
N THR A 131 -7.63 -7.50 17.04
CA THR A 131 -7.92 -6.53 18.09
C THR A 131 -9.38 -6.08 18.08
N LEU A 132 -9.91 -5.77 16.91
CA LEU A 132 -11.32 -5.37 16.75
C LEU A 132 -12.27 -6.51 17.11
N SER A 133 -11.97 -7.74 16.70
CA SER A 133 -12.76 -8.92 17.02
C SER A 133 -12.78 -9.19 18.52
N TYR A 134 -11.63 -9.08 19.18
CA TYR A 134 -11.53 -9.24 20.63
C TYR A 134 -12.37 -8.20 21.38
N ARG A 135 -12.27 -6.95 20.98
CA ARG A 135 -13.04 -5.86 21.61
C ARG A 135 -14.55 -6.09 21.47
N THR A 136 -15.00 -6.49 20.29
CA THR A 136 -16.42 -6.79 20.04
C THR A 136 -16.92 -7.95 20.91
N ALA A 137 -16.15 -9.02 21.02
CA ALA A 137 -16.49 -10.17 21.86
C ALA A 137 -16.58 -9.76 23.34
N ARG A 138 -15.63 -8.95 23.81
CA ARG A 138 -15.64 -8.44 25.18
C ARG A 138 -16.87 -7.57 25.46
N GLU A 139 -17.23 -6.70 24.55
CA GLU A 139 -18.41 -5.84 24.66
C GLU A 139 -19.69 -6.67 24.75
N ARG A 140 -19.81 -7.74 23.96
CA ARG A 140 -20.95 -8.66 24.01
C ARG A 140 -21.07 -9.34 25.37
N ILE A 141 -19.96 -9.81 25.92
CA ILE A 141 -19.94 -10.47 27.25
C ILE A 141 -20.39 -9.48 28.32
N VAL A 142 -19.88 -8.27 28.31
CA VAL A 142 -20.25 -7.22 29.28
C VAL A 142 -21.75 -6.89 29.18
N SER A 143 -22.34 -6.91 27.98
CA SER A 143 -23.76 -6.62 27.78
C SER A 143 -24.67 -7.65 28.44
N PHE A 144 -24.21 -8.87 28.68
CA PHE A 144 -24.97 -9.92 29.35
C PHE A 144 -24.83 -9.90 30.87
N LEU A 145 -23.94 -9.12 31.41
CA LEU A 145 -23.75 -8.99 32.85
C LEU A 145 -24.56 -7.82 33.39
#